data_28a9a4dc70e63ff21ab1510915aaf2fc
#
_entry.id   28a9a4dc70e63ff21ab1510915aaf2fc
#
_cell.length_a   1.000
_cell.length_b   1.000
_cell.length_c   1.000
_cell.angle_alpha   90.00
_cell.angle_beta   90.00
_cell.angle_gamma   90.00
#
_symmetry.space_group_name_H-M   'P 1'
#
loop_
_entity.id
_entity.type
_entity.pdbx_description
1 polymer ?
#
loop_
_entity_poly.entity_id
_entity_poly.type
_entity_poly.pdbx_seq_one_letter_code
_entity_poly.pdbx_strand_id
1 'polypeptide(L)'
;DLNLVSQLEYEMQPLHKEMVRLSKLLRSYVADLLNTGISDSYNIGIKITPDAENAVLECDARLISRAVNNLVQNSIKHNPQGCEVCLSLTTSQNYLILAVTDNGTGLSAEKLQELEEKPHYMESTDERLDLRHGLGFLIVQQVAIAHNGNFKLTNVFPKGCEAALIFPYIG
;
A
#
# COMPACT_ATOMS: atom_id res chain seq x y z
N ASP A 1 -25.04 5.57 12.77
CA ASP A 1 -24.24 5.22 11.60
C ASP A 1 -22.76 5.20 11.93
N LEU A 2 -22.14 4.05 11.73
CA LEU A 2 -20.71 3.96 11.87
C LEU A 2 -20.05 4.69 10.70
N ASN A 3 -19.09 5.56 11.02
CA ASN A 3 -18.33 6.17 9.95
C ASN A 3 -17.39 5.11 9.32
N LEU A 4 -16.79 5.43 8.20
CA LEU A 4 -16.00 4.50 7.44
C LEU A 4 -14.79 3.98 8.21
N VAL A 5 -14.15 4.84 9.04
CA VAL A 5 -13.04 4.42 9.90
C VAL A 5 -13.49 3.33 10.86
N SER A 6 -14.60 3.57 11.54
CA SER A 6 -15.13 2.61 12.51
C SER A 6 -15.47 1.29 11.86
N GLN A 7 -16.03 1.33 10.64
CA GLN A 7 -16.32 0.12 9.89
C GLN A 7 -15.05 -0.65 9.55
N LEU A 8 -14.01 0.06 9.09
CA LEU A 8 -12.74 -0.58 8.76
C LEU A 8 -12.06 -1.16 9.98
N GLU A 9 -12.05 -0.43 11.10
CA GLU A 9 -11.50 -0.94 12.34
C GLU A 9 -12.23 -2.20 12.79
N TYR A 10 -13.55 -2.22 12.67
CA TYR A 10 -14.35 -3.38 13.01
C TYR A 10 -14.02 -4.58 12.11
N GLU A 11 -13.91 -4.35 10.80
CA GLU A 11 -13.57 -5.40 9.84
C GLU A 11 -12.18 -5.98 10.08
N MET A 12 -11.26 -5.21 10.63
CA MET A 12 -9.90 -5.64 10.92
C MET A 12 -9.78 -6.40 12.23
N GLN A 13 -10.84 -6.40 13.04
CA GLN A 13 -10.83 -7.11 14.32
C GLN A 13 -11.45 -8.50 14.18
N PRO A 14 -10.96 -9.50 14.93
CA PRO A 14 -9.69 -9.47 15.63
C PRO A 14 -8.51 -9.65 14.68
N LEU A 15 -7.36 -9.11 15.05
CA LEU A 15 -6.13 -9.31 14.28
C LEU A 15 -5.63 -10.73 14.47
N HIS A 16 -5.29 -11.38 13.37
CA HIS A 16 -4.71 -12.72 13.36
C HIS A 16 -3.23 -12.61 12.96
N LYS A 17 -2.41 -12.14 13.89
CA LYS A 17 -0.99 -11.97 13.64
C LYS A 17 -0.25 -13.30 13.70
N GLU A 18 0.62 -13.50 12.73
CA GLU A 18 1.53 -14.64 12.68
C GLU A 18 2.85 -14.18 12.08
N MET A 19 3.86 -15.02 12.17
CA MET A 19 5.18 -14.70 11.63
C MET A 19 5.14 -14.90 10.13
N VAL A 20 5.29 -13.81 9.37
CA VAL A 20 5.14 -13.81 7.92
C VAL A 20 6.43 -13.31 7.27
N ARG A 21 6.92 -14.07 6.30
CA ARG A 21 8.03 -13.65 5.45
C ARG A 21 7.45 -12.83 4.30
N LEU A 22 7.60 -11.51 4.40
CA LEU A 22 6.95 -10.58 3.48
C LEU A 22 7.42 -10.73 2.04
N SER A 23 8.68 -11.13 1.81
CA SER A 23 9.16 -11.37 0.44
C SER A 23 8.32 -12.45 -0.26
N LYS A 24 8.01 -13.51 0.46
CA LYS A 24 7.20 -14.60 -0.06
C LYS A 24 5.77 -14.13 -0.34
N LEU A 25 5.21 -13.34 0.57
CA LEU A 25 3.87 -12.78 0.39
C LEU A 25 3.79 -11.91 -0.86
N LEU A 26 4.79 -11.05 -1.08
CA LEU A 26 4.81 -10.17 -2.26
C LEU A 26 4.92 -10.95 -3.55
N ARG A 27 5.80 -11.96 -3.58
CA ARG A 27 5.95 -12.80 -4.78
C ARG A 27 4.68 -13.56 -5.11
N SER A 28 4.03 -14.09 -4.09
CA SER A 28 2.76 -14.79 -4.26
C SER A 28 1.67 -13.84 -4.78
N TYR A 29 1.61 -12.64 -4.24
CA TYR A 29 0.65 -11.64 -4.68
C TYR A 29 0.86 -11.30 -6.17
N VAL A 30 2.09 -11.05 -6.58
CA VAL A 30 2.38 -10.69 -7.97
C VAL A 30 2.08 -11.86 -8.91
N ALA A 31 2.43 -13.08 -8.52
CA ALA A 31 2.12 -14.25 -9.32
C ALA A 31 0.62 -14.39 -9.56
N ASP A 32 -0.18 -14.21 -8.51
CA ASP A 32 -1.65 -14.26 -8.62
C ASP A 32 -2.18 -13.14 -9.51
N LEU A 33 -1.65 -11.94 -9.37
CA LEU A 33 -2.06 -10.80 -10.18
C LEU A 33 -1.79 -11.04 -11.67
N LEU A 34 -0.61 -11.55 -12.00
CA LEU A 34 -0.25 -11.85 -13.39
C LEU A 34 -1.11 -12.96 -13.96
N ASN A 35 -1.50 -13.93 -13.13
CA ASN A 35 -2.36 -15.04 -13.56
C ASN A 35 -3.81 -14.61 -13.80
N THR A 36 -4.25 -13.49 -13.23
CA THR A 36 -5.62 -13.00 -13.45
C THR A 36 -5.77 -12.25 -14.78
N GLY A 37 -4.68 -12.05 -15.53
CA GLY A 37 -4.76 -11.45 -16.87
C GLY A 37 -4.74 -9.93 -16.88
N ILE A 38 -3.87 -9.34 -16.07
CA ILE A 38 -3.65 -7.90 -16.12
C ILE A 38 -3.19 -7.48 -17.52
N SER A 39 -3.63 -6.29 -17.98
CA SER A 39 -3.28 -5.77 -19.29
C SER A 39 -1.76 -5.65 -19.48
N ASP A 40 -1.29 -5.90 -20.71
CA ASP A 40 0.11 -5.75 -21.09
C ASP A 40 0.62 -4.31 -20.97
N SER A 41 -0.30 -3.34 -20.81
CA SER A 41 0.06 -1.94 -20.59
C SER A 41 0.72 -1.70 -19.22
N TYR A 42 0.62 -2.68 -18.32
CA TYR A 42 1.19 -2.59 -16.98
C TYR A 42 2.28 -3.61 -16.80
N ASN A 43 3.47 -3.13 -16.43
CA ASN A 43 4.59 -4.00 -16.07
C ASN A 43 4.71 -4.02 -14.56
N ILE A 44 4.54 -5.21 -13.97
CA ILE A 44 4.60 -5.38 -12.53
C ILE A 44 5.93 -6.05 -12.18
N GLY A 45 6.74 -5.38 -11.37
CA GLY A 45 8.03 -5.91 -10.94
C GLY A 45 8.14 -5.99 -9.43
N ILE A 46 9.12 -6.73 -8.97
CA ILE A 46 9.45 -6.88 -7.56
C ILE A 46 10.92 -6.58 -7.35
N LYS A 47 11.23 -5.84 -6.31
CA LYS A 47 12.61 -5.52 -5.93
C LYS A 47 12.76 -5.71 -4.43
N ILE A 48 13.52 -6.72 -4.03
CA ILE A 48 13.72 -7.06 -2.63
C ILE A 48 15.22 -7.01 -2.33
N THR A 49 15.62 -6.21 -1.34
CA THR A 49 17.03 -6.15 -0.95
C THR A 49 17.45 -7.45 -0.26
N PRO A 50 18.75 -7.80 -0.31
CA PRO A 50 19.22 -9.05 0.30
C PRO A 50 18.87 -9.17 1.80
N ASP A 51 18.96 -8.08 2.54
CA ASP A 51 18.65 -8.07 3.98
C ASP A 51 17.15 -8.20 4.25
N ALA A 52 16.30 -7.84 3.29
CA ALA A 52 14.84 -7.96 3.43
C ALA A 52 14.33 -9.33 2.96
N GLU A 53 15.12 -10.08 2.21
CA GLU A 53 14.67 -11.34 1.61
C GLU A 53 14.17 -12.34 2.64
N ASN A 54 14.87 -12.45 3.77
CA ASN A 54 14.52 -13.41 4.82
C ASN A 54 13.86 -12.75 6.03
N ALA A 55 13.53 -11.46 5.93
CA ALA A 55 12.90 -10.74 7.02
C ALA A 55 11.51 -11.29 7.32
N VAL A 56 11.23 -11.49 8.59
CA VAL A 56 9.95 -12.00 9.07
C VAL A 56 9.31 -10.93 9.95
N LEU A 57 8.06 -10.63 9.67
CA LEU A 57 7.28 -9.65 10.43
C LEU A 57 6.08 -10.34 11.06
N GLU A 58 5.84 -10.04 12.34
CA GLU A 58 4.60 -10.50 12.97
C GLU A 58 3.47 -9.59 12.49
N CYS A 59 2.58 -10.15 11.68
CA CYS A 59 1.54 -9.36 11.06
C CYS A 59 0.36 -10.25 10.64
N ASP A 60 -0.73 -9.59 10.29
CA ASP A 60 -1.87 -10.27 9.70
C ASP A 60 -1.70 -10.26 8.17
N ALA A 61 -1.32 -11.41 7.62
CA ALA A 61 -1.01 -11.55 6.19
C ALA A 61 -2.18 -11.12 5.30
N ARG A 62 -3.41 -11.42 5.72
CA ARG A 62 -4.61 -11.05 4.99
C ARG A 62 -4.72 -9.53 4.84
N LEU A 63 -4.46 -8.80 5.91
CA LEU A 63 -4.55 -7.34 5.90
C LEU A 63 -3.39 -6.71 5.11
N ILE A 64 -2.20 -7.26 5.23
CA ILE A 64 -1.05 -6.77 4.45
C ILE A 64 -1.32 -6.97 2.95
N SER A 65 -1.82 -8.14 2.55
CA SER A 65 -2.18 -8.41 1.16
C SER A 65 -3.26 -7.46 0.65
N ARG A 66 -4.25 -7.16 1.49
CA ARG A 66 -5.31 -6.20 1.15
C ARG A 66 -4.74 -4.81 0.91
N ALA A 67 -3.83 -4.38 1.78
CA ALA A 67 -3.17 -3.07 1.63
C ALA A 67 -2.36 -3.01 0.34
N VAL A 68 -1.56 -4.04 0.06
CA VAL A 68 -0.76 -4.11 -1.16
C VAL A 68 -1.65 -4.05 -2.39
N ASN A 69 -2.74 -4.82 -2.40
CA ASN A 69 -3.67 -4.82 -3.51
C ASN A 69 -4.29 -3.43 -3.74
N ASN A 70 -4.67 -2.76 -2.67
CA ASN A 70 -5.22 -1.41 -2.79
C ASN A 70 -4.21 -0.43 -3.40
N LEU A 71 -2.94 -0.55 -3.02
CA LEU A 71 -1.89 0.32 -3.58
C LEU A 71 -1.66 0.02 -5.06
N VAL A 72 -1.59 -1.25 -5.43
CA VAL A 72 -1.40 -1.63 -6.84
C VAL A 72 -2.59 -1.21 -7.69
N GLN A 73 -3.80 -1.46 -7.21
CA GLN A 73 -5.02 -1.08 -7.95
C GLN A 73 -5.13 0.44 -8.09
N ASN A 74 -4.67 1.19 -7.09
CA ASN A 74 -4.60 2.65 -7.18
C ASN A 74 -3.67 3.10 -8.30
N SER A 75 -2.48 2.52 -8.39
CA SER A 75 -1.54 2.84 -9.47
C SER A 75 -2.14 2.56 -10.84
N ILE A 76 -2.81 1.42 -10.99
CA ILE A 76 -3.46 1.05 -12.24
C ILE A 76 -4.59 2.04 -12.58
N LYS A 77 -5.41 2.36 -11.61
CA LYS A 77 -6.57 3.22 -11.80
C LYS A 77 -6.19 4.65 -12.18
N HIS A 78 -5.12 5.16 -11.58
CA HIS A 78 -4.64 6.52 -11.85
C HIS A 78 -3.84 6.62 -13.14
N ASN A 79 -3.48 5.51 -13.74
CA ASN A 79 -2.69 5.47 -14.97
C ASN A 79 -3.37 4.56 -15.99
N PRO A 80 -4.54 4.99 -16.51
CA PRO A 80 -5.36 4.13 -17.39
C PRO A 80 -4.68 3.75 -18.70
N GLN A 81 -3.66 4.50 -19.11
CA GLN A 81 -2.92 4.20 -20.34
C GLN A 81 -1.77 3.21 -20.10
N GLY A 82 -1.52 2.87 -18.84
CA GLY A 82 -0.46 1.96 -18.48
C GLY A 82 0.67 2.63 -17.71
N CYS A 83 1.43 1.84 -17.01
CA CYS A 83 2.61 2.30 -16.28
C CYS A 83 3.42 1.08 -15.81
N GLU A 84 4.61 1.35 -15.29
CA GLU A 84 5.38 0.35 -14.59
C GLU A 84 5.06 0.47 -13.10
N VAL A 85 4.83 -0.66 -12.44
CA VAL A 85 4.57 -0.72 -11.01
C VAL A 85 5.61 -1.63 -10.39
N CYS A 86 6.32 -1.14 -9.40
CA CYS A 86 7.34 -1.92 -8.69
C CYS A 86 6.94 -2.09 -7.23
N LEU A 87 6.86 -3.32 -6.78
CA LEU A 87 6.70 -3.65 -5.38
C LEU A 87 8.07 -3.89 -4.80
N SER A 88 8.42 -3.18 -3.74
CA SER A 88 9.73 -3.30 -3.13
C SER A 88 9.65 -3.63 -1.65
N LEU A 89 10.69 -4.30 -1.16
CA LEU A 89 10.84 -4.60 0.25
C LEU A 89 12.29 -4.32 0.63
N THR A 90 12.49 -3.42 1.58
CA THR A 90 13.81 -2.99 2.01
C THR A 90 13.83 -2.88 3.53
N THR A 91 15.04 -2.88 4.10
CA THR A 91 15.22 -2.59 5.51
C THR A 91 15.97 -1.28 5.64
N SER A 92 15.69 -0.53 6.69
CA SER A 92 16.38 0.70 7.00
C SER A 92 16.39 0.88 8.50
N GLN A 93 17.57 0.80 9.12
CA GLN A 93 17.71 0.90 10.58
C GLN A 93 16.78 -0.12 11.26
N ASN A 94 15.78 0.35 11.99
CA ASN A 94 14.87 -0.51 12.74
C ASN A 94 13.50 -0.61 12.06
N TYR A 95 13.47 -0.55 10.73
CA TYR A 95 12.23 -0.57 9.96
C TYR A 95 12.31 -1.53 8.80
N LEU A 96 11.18 -2.14 8.50
CA LEU A 96 10.95 -2.91 7.29
C LEU A 96 9.99 -2.09 6.44
N ILE A 97 10.37 -1.79 5.20
CA ILE A 97 9.64 -0.89 4.33
C ILE A 97 9.12 -1.66 3.14
N LEU A 98 7.80 -1.71 3.01
CA LEU A 98 7.11 -2.29 1.88
C LEU A 98 6.52 -1.15 1.05
N ALA A 99 6.96 -1.00 -0.20
CA ALA A 99 6.54 0.11 -1.03
C ALA A 99 6.01 -0.35 -2.37
N VAL A 100 5.04 0.42 -2.88
CA VAL A 100 4.53 0.28 -4.24
C VAL A 100 4.82 1.58 -4.95
N THR A 101 5.63 1.51 -6.00
CA THR A 101 6.10 2.68 -6.75
C THR A 101 5.64 2.55 -8.19
N ASP A 102 5.10 3.62 -8.75
CA ASP A 102 4.79 3.65 -10.19
C ASP A 102 5.53 4.80 -10.86
N ASN A 103 5.64 4.71 -12.18
CA ASN A 103 6.23 5.76 -13.00
C ASN A 103 5.17 6.57 -13.76
N GLY A 104 3.96 6.62 -13.22
CA GLY A 104 2.84 7.33 -13.83
C GLY A 104 2.92 8.84 -13.66
N THR A 105 1.77 9.49 -13.66
CA THR A 105 1.71 10.95 -13.60
C THR A 105 2.04 11.52 -12.23
N GLY A 106 1.99 10.70 -11.19
CA GLY A 106 2.17 11.16 -9.82
C GLY A 106 0.96 11.91 -9.30
N LEU A 107 1.09 12.49 -8.13
CA LEU A 107 0.06 13.28 -7.49
C LEU A 107 0.46 14.75 -7.51
N SER A 108 -0.52 15.65 -7.63
CA SER A 108 -0.26 17.08 -7.53
C SER A 108 0.21 17.42 -6.12
N ALA A 109 0.95 18.52 -5.98
CA ALA A 109 1.38 19.00 -4.67
C ALA A 109 0.20 19.23 -3.74
N GLU A 110 -0.89 19.76 -4.27
CA GLU A 110 -2.12 19.99 -3.51
C GLU A 110 -2.72 18.70 -3.00
N LYS A 111 -2.75 17.66 -3.85
CA LYS A 111 -3.29 16.37 -3.48
C LYS A 111 -2.45 15.69 -2.42
N LEU A 112 -1.13 15.75 -2.56
CA LEU A 112 -0.21 15.19 -1.56
C LEU A 112 -0.41 15.87 -0.21
N GLN A 113 -0.50 17.20 -0.20
CA GLN A 113 -0.69 17.96 1.02
C GLN A 113 -2.02 17.61 1.68
N GLU A 114 -3.08 17.54 0.88
CA GLU A 114 -4.40 17.15 1.36
C GLU A 114 -4.37 15.77 2.00
N LEU A 115 -3.70 14.81 1.38
CA LEU A 115 -3.60 13.44 1.89
C LEU A 115 -2.75 13.37 3.17
N GLU A 116 -1.74 14.24 3.32
CA GLU A 116 -0.92 14.28 4.52
C GLU A 116 -1.62 14.98 5.69
N GLU A 117 -2.29 16.10 5.42
CA GLU A 117 -2.91 16.91 6.46
C GLU A 117 -4.25 16.38 6.93
N LYS A 118 -4.95 15.65 6.07
CA LYS A 118 -6.26 15.12 6.40
C LYS A 118 -6.26 13.59 6.31
N PRO A 119 -5.71 12.93 7.32
CA PRO A 119 -5.81 11.47 7.37
C PRO A 119 -7.26 11.00 7.52
N HIS A 120 -8.18 11.92 7.69
CA HIS A 120 -9.60 11.61 7.86
C HIS A 120 -10.40 11.90 6.60
N TYR A 121 -10.08 11.18 5.51
CA TYR A 121 -10.87 11.24 4.28
C TYR A 121 -12.32 10.90 4.51
N MET A 122 -12.58 10.37 5.65
CA MET A 122 -13.83 9.83 6.05
C MET A 122 -14.81 10.83 6.55
N GLU A 123 -14.37 12.04 6.77
CA GLU A 123 -15.25 13.13 7.12
C GLU A 123 -15.82 13.78 5.88
N SER A 124 -15.32 13.38 4.72
CA SER A 124 -15.88 13.83 3.46
C SER A 124 -17.30 13.28 3.30
N THR A 125 -18.23 14.16 3.02
CA THR A 125 -19.62 13.78 2.78
C THR A 125 -19.83 13.22 1.37
N ASP A 126 -18.81 13.27 0.52
CA ASP A 126 -18.88 12.77 -0.84
C ASP A 126 -18.24 11.38 -0.93
N GLU A 127 -19.05 10.35 -0.74
CA GLU A 127 -18.63 8.96 -0.80
C GLU A 127 -17.97 8.61 -2.13
N ARG A 128 -18.34 9.29 -3.21
CA ARG A 128 -17.77 9.01 -4.52
C ARG A 128 -16.33 9.51 -4.64
N LEU A 129 -16.03 10.63 -4.00
CA LEU A 129 -14.67 11.15 -3.95
C LEU A 129 -13.80 10.23 -3.11
N ASP A 130 -14.32 9.76 -2.00
CA ASP A 130 -13.60 8.85 -1.11
C ASP A 130 -13.30 7.53 -1.81
N LEU A 131 -14.26 7.00 -2.54
CA LEU A 131 -14.07 5.76 -3.29
C LEU A 131 -13.04 5.91 -4.40
N ARG A 132 -12.93 7.11 -5.01
CA ARG A 132 -12.00 7.34 -6.10
C ARG A 132 -10.60 7.72 -5.64
N HIS A 133 -10.48 8.46 -4.55
CA HIS A 133 -9.23 9.16 -4.21
C HIS A 133 -8.73 8.89 -2.80
N GLY A 134 -9.57 8.45 -1.90
CA GLY A 134 -9.21 8.34 -0.49
C GLY A 134 -9.38 6.96 0.12
N LEU A 135 -10.37 6.21 -0.33
CA LEU A 135 -10.73 4.95 0.32
C LEU A 135 -9.60 3.92 0.27
N GLY A 136 -8.89 3.83 -0.86
CA GLY A 136 -7.78 2.90 -1.00
C GLY A 136 -6.65 3.22 -0.04
N PHE A 137 -6.28 4.50 0.06
CA PHE A 137 -5.23 4.92 0.99
C PHE A 137 -5.68 4.81 2.44
N LEU A 138 -6.95 4.99 2.69
CA LEU A 138 -7.49 4.83 4.03
C LEU A 138 -7.30 3.41 4.55
N ILE A 139 -7.65 2.43 3.76
CA ILE A 139 -7.47 1.02 4.13
C ILE A 139 -6.00 0.76 4.43
N VAL A 140 -5.11 1.25 3.57
CA VAL A 140 -3.66 1.10 3.75
C VAL A 140 -3.20 1.75 5.05
N GLN A 141 -3.68 2.96 5.33
CA GLN A 141 -3.32 3.68 6.55
C GLN A 141 -3.80 2.93 7.79
N GLN A 142 -5.02 2.41 7.77
CA GLN A 142 -5.56 1.65 8.89
C GLN A 142 -4.80 0.35 9.11
N VAL A 143 -4.39 -0.31 8.05
CA VAL A 143 -3.54 -1.52 8.16
C VAL A 143 -2.20 -1.16 8.80
N ALA A 144 -1.58 -0.06 8.38
CA ALA A 144 -0.32 0.39 8.98
C ALA A 144 -0.47 0.65 10.47
N ILE A 145 -1.52 1.37 10.86
CA ILE A 145 -1.80 1.69 12.26
C ILE A 145 -2.01 0.42 13.07
N ALA A 146 -2.76 -0.53 12.53
CA ALA A 146 -3.04 -1.80 13.21
C ALA A 146 -1.76 -2.61 13.46
N HIS A 147 -0.71 -2.36 12.70
CA HIS A 147 0.58 -3.03 12.83
C HIS A 147 1.66 -2.14 13.46
N ASN A 148 1.25 -1.04 14.11
CA ASN A 148 2.14 -0.07 14.77
C ASN A 148 3.12 0.58 13.80
N GLY A 149 2.73 0.68 12.54
CA GLY A 149 3.54 1.25 11.49
C GLY A 149 3.00 2.58 10.98
N ASN A 150 3.62 3.06 9.94
CA ASN A 150 3.25 4.31 9.28
C ASN A 150 3.03 4.08 7.80
N PHE A 151 2.24 4.95 7.20
CA PHE A 151 2.04 5.02 5.76
C PHE A 151 2.56 6.36 5.26
N LYS A 152 3.34 6.34 4.18
CA LYS A 152 3.89 7.54 3.59
C LYS A 152 3.69 7.53 2.08
N LEU A 153 3.28 8.69 1.56
CA LEU A 153 3.01 8.86 0.14
C LEU A 153 3.88 9.99 -0.38
N THR A 154 4.66 9.74 -1.44
CA THR A 154 5.56 10.73 -2.02
C THR A 154 5.56 10.61 -3.53
N ASN A 155 5.85 11.73 -4.22
CA ASN A 155 6.15 11.67 -5.65
C ASN A 155 7.61 11.28 -5.84
N VAL A 156 7.88 10.55 -6.93
CA VAL A 156 9.23 10.14 -7.28
C VAL A 156 9.69 10.87 -8.53
N PHE A 157 10.98 11.03 -8.65
CA PHE A 157 11.62 11.68 -9.80
C PHE A 157 11.95 10.61 -10.86
N PRO A 158 11.76 10.87 -12.17
CA PRO A 158 11.27 12.12 -12.77
C PRO A 158 9.75 12.26 -12.74
N LYS A 159 9.03 11.17 -12.54
CA LYS A 159 7.56 11.19 -12.41
C LYS A 159 7.09 9.92 -11.72
N GLY A 160 5.90 9.97 -11.15
CA GLY A 160 5.30 8.82 -10.49
C GLY A 160 5.05 9.05 -9.02
N CYS A 161 4.60 8.00 -8.36
CA CYS A 161 4.21 8.03 -6.96
C CYS A 161 4.76 6.81 -6.23
N GLU A 162 5.19 6.99 -4.99
CA GLU A 162 5.58 5.91 -4.11
C GLU A 162 4.71 5.92 -2.87
N ALA A 163 4.10 4.77 -2.58
CA ALA A 163 3.31 4.55 -1.39
C ALA A 163 4.02 3.50 -0.53
N ALA A 164 4.41 3.88 0.67
CA ALA A 164 5.23 3.04 1.53
C ALA A 164 4.54 2.73 2.85
N LEU A 165 4.56 1.46 3.22
CA LEU A 165 4.22 0.97 4.55
C LEU A 165 5.52 0.75 5.31
N ILE A 166 5.64 1.38 6.47
CA ILE A 166 6.87 1.37 7.27
C ILE A 166 6.55 0.70 8.59
N PHE A 167 7.11 -0.48 8.82
CA PHE A 167 6.85 -1.27 10.01
C PHE A 167 8.07 -1.29 10.93
N PRO A 168 7.87 -1.16 12.25
CA PRO A 168 8.98 -1.40 13.19
C PRO A 168 9.50 -2.83 13.02
N TYR A 169 10.79 -2.97 12.91
CA TYR A 169 11.43 -4.27 12.66
C TYR A 169 12.81 -4.29 13.25
N ILE A 170 13.10 -5.31 14.05
CA ILE A 170 14.41 -5.55 14.59
C ILE A 170 14.87 -6.90 14.04
N GLY A 171 15.76 -6.82 13.07
CA GLY A 171 16.25 -8.01 12.39
C GLY A 171 17.33 -8.77 13.13
#